data_e1874d6e60a92d06c0eb120bc454b5c2
#
_entry.id   e1874d6e60a92d06c0eb120bc454b5c2
#
_cell.length_a   1.000
_cell.length_b   1.000
_cell.length_c   1.000
_cell.angle_alpha   90.00
_cell.angle_beta   90.00
_cell.angle_gamma   90.00
#
_symmetry.space_group_name_H-M   'P 1'
#
loop_
_entity.id
_entity.type
_entity.pdbx_description
1 polymer ?
#
loop_
_entity_poly.entity_id
_entity_poly.type
_entity_poly.pdbx_seq_one_letter_code
_entity_poly.pdbx_strand_id
1 'polypeptide(L)'
;SVLMQTQVFFTALFGFMALGERPSRPLLIGMALAGVGLVCFAMNFIGPEAGSAGGATLIGIALTLCAAASWSVSNIVARLAQRAAPGYDPLAFVVWSCPAPILAFVALVATTEPDAGRWLHADAWAALPAVAWGSVAYLGWMATILGYGLWTRLLTRHPANRVAPF
;
A
#
# COMPACT_ATOMS: atom_id res chain seq x y z
N SER A 1 -0.70 -10.52 -0.94
CA SER A 1 -0.49 -10.99 -2.31
C SER A 1 0.99 -10.87 -2.68
N VAL A 2 1.56 -11.88 -3.35
CA VAL A 2 2.99 -11.90 -3.73
C VAL A 2 3.35 -10.69 -4.59
N LEU A 3 2.44 -10.27 -5.48
CA LEU A 3 2.65 -9.09 -6.33
C LEU A 3 2.81 -7.79 -5.54
N MET A 4 2.22 -7.64 -4.37
CA MET A 4 2.43 -6.45 -3.54
C MET A 4 3.87 -6.34 -3.02
N GLN A 5 4.61 -7.44 -2.95
CA GLN A 5 6.04 -7.41 -2.56
C GLN A 5 6.91 -6.69 -3.58
N THR A 6 6.42 -6.45 -4.80
CA THR A 6 7.11 -5.59 -5.79
C THR A 6 7.31 -4.17 -5.29
N GLN A 7 6.58 -3.74 -4.26
CA GLN A 7 6.79 -2.45 -3.61
C GLN A 7 8.25 -2.21 -3.16
N VAL A 8 8.98 -3.28 -2.80
CA VAL A 8 10.39 -3.16 -2.38
C VAL A 8 11.25 -2.68 -3.54
N PHE A 9 10.99 -3.16 -4.77
CA PHE A 9 11.68 -2.71 -5.98
C PHE A 9 11.38 -1.24 -6.28
N PHE A 10 10.10 -0.85 -6.23
CA PHE A 10 9.68 0.54 -6.43
C PHE A 10 10.26 1.46 -5.35
N THR A 11 10.26 1.01 -4.08
CA THR A 11 10.83 1.81 -2.98
C THR A 11 12.33 2.02 -3.16
N ALA A 12 13.07 0.99 -3.59
CA ALA A 12 14.50 1.12 -3.88
C ALA A 12 14.75 2.05 -5.06
N LEU A 13 13.97 1.92 -6.14
CA LEU A 13 14.06 2.76 -7.33
C LEU A 13 13.76 4.23 -7.01
N PHE A 14 12.63 4.49 -6.40
CA PHE A 14 12.20 5.86 -6.04
C PHE A 14 13.09 6.47 -4.97
N GLY A 15 13.57 5.67 -4.01
CA GLY A 15 14.55 6.10 -3.01
C GLY A 15 15.87 6.53 -3.64
N PHE A 16 16.34 5.80 -4.64
CA PHE A 16 17.51 6.19 -5.42
C PHE A 16 17.26 7.50 -6.19
N MET A 17 16.13 7.60 -6.91
CA MET A 17 15.82 8.75 -7.76
C MET A 17 15.55 10.03 -6.95
N ALA A 18 14.76 9.94 -5.88
CA ALA A 18 14.28 11.10 -5.13
C ALA A 18 15.21 11.50 -3.96
N LEU A 19 15.86 10.54 -3.34
CA LEU A 19 16.65 10.72 -2.12
C LEU A 19 18.15 10.53 -2.34
N GLY A 20 18.58 10.04 -3.52
CA GLY A 20 19.97 9.70 -3.81
C GLY A 20 20.49 8.51 -3.00
N GLU A 21 19.59 7.73 -2.38
CA GLU A 21 19.98 6.60 -1.53
C GLU A 21 20.39 5.40 -2.39
N ARG A 22 21.66 5.02 -2.28
CA ARG A 22 22.15 3.83 -3.00
C ARG A 22 21.69 2.56 -2.28
N PRO A 23 21.10 1.59 -3.00
CA PRO A 23 20.72 0.32 -2.42
C PRO A 23 21.94 -0.43 -1.88
N SER A 24 21.82 -0.96 -0.67
CA SER A 24 22.89 -1.76 -0.07
C SER A 24 23.04 -3.13 -0.77
N ARG A 25 24.23 -3.74 -0.72
CA ARG A 25 24.45 -5.07 -1.31
C ARG A 25 23.47 -6.13 -0.80
N PRO A 26 23.18 -6.24 0.51
CA PRO A 26 22.15 -7.18 1.00
C PRO A 26 20.77 -6.92 0.40
N LEU A 27 20.39 -5.65 0.23
CA LEU A 27 19.11 -5.29 -0.39
C LEU A 27 19.06 -5.74 -1.86
N LEU A 28 20.13 -5.54 -2.62
CA LEU A 28 20.22 -6.01 -4.02
C LEU A 28 20.10 -7.53 -4.13
N ILE A 29 20.74 -8.28 -3.24
CA ILE A 29 20.63 -9.75 -3.18
C ILE A 29 19.17 -10.15 -2.86
N GLY A 30 18.57 -9.54 -1.85
CA GLY A 30 17.15 -9.78 -1.50
C GLY A 30 16.20 -9.46 -2.65
N MET A 31 16.43 -8.35 -3.35
CA MET A 31 15.66 -7.99 -4.56
C MET A 31 15.85 -9.02 -5.68
N ALA A 32 17.07 -9.50 -5.92
CA ALA A 32 17.31 -10.53 -6.92
C ALA A 32 16.55 -11.82 -6.61
N LEU A 33 16.60 -12.29 -5.35
CA LEU A 33 15.85 -13.47 -4.90
C LEU A 33 14.33 -13.26 -5.01
N ALA A 34 13.83 -12.11 -4.60
CA ALA A 34 12.41 -11.76 -4.73
C ALA A 34 11.98 -11.68 -6.21
N GLY A 35 12.86 -11.17 -7.09
CA GLY A 35 12.65 -11.14 -8.54
C GLY A 35 12.51 -12.54 -9.14
N VAL A 36 13.37 -13.47 -8.73
CA VAL A 36 13.28 -14.88 -9.14
C VAL A 36 11.95 -15.48 -8.69
N GLY A 37 11.56 -15.28 -7.42
CA GLY A 37 10.27 -15.73 -6.91
C GLY A 37 9.08 -15.16 -7.68
N LEU A 38 9.14 -13.87 -8.06
CA LEU A 38 8.12 -13.22 -8.86
C LEU A 38 8.03 -13.79 -10.28
N VAL A 39 9.15 -14.08 -10.90
CA VAL A 39 9.21 -14.75 -12.22
C VAL A 39 8.61 -16.15 -12.14
N CYS A 40 9.01 -16.96 -11.15
CA CYS A 40 8.43 -18.29 -10.92
C CYS A 40 6.91 -18.20 -10.70
N PHE A 41 6.43 -17.20 -9.97
CA PHE A 41 5.01 -16.96 -9.78
C PHE A 41 4.31 -16.57 -11.10
N ALA A 42 4.91 -15.67 -11.89
CA ALA A 42 4.37 -15.23 -13.17
C ALA A 42 4.27 -16.37 -14.20
N MET A 43 5.20 -17.31 -14.17
CA MET A 43 5.19 -18.48 -15.08
C MET A 43 3.93 -19.35 -14.89
N ASN A 44 3.33 -19.36 -13.69
CA ASN A 44 2.06 -20.08 -13.47
C ASN A 44 0.85 -19.45 -14.19
N PHE A 45 0.97 -18.18 -14.64
CA PHE A 45 -0.09 -17.48 -15.38
C PHE A 45 0.11 -17.50 -16.90
N ILE A 46 1.23 -18.06 -17.39
CA ILE A 46 1.55 -18.13 -18.82
C ILE A 46 1.24 -19.54 -19.40
N GLY A 47 0.77 -20.48 -18.57
CA GLY A 47 0.45 -21.84 -18.97
C GLY A 47 -0.78 -21.93 -19.92
N PRO A 48 -0.93 -23.03 -20.67
CA PRO A 48 -2.02 -23.24 -21.64
C PRO A 48 -3.43 -23.23 -21.00
N GLU A 49 -3.54 -23.36 -19.70
CA GLU A 49 -4.81 -23.27 -18.94
C GLU A 49 -5.22 -21.81 -18.59
N ALA A 50 -4.38 -20.82 -18.87
CA ALA A 50 -4.66 -19.40 -18.62
C ALA A 50 -5.67 -18.78 -19.60
N GLY A 51 -6.17 -19.54 -20.54
CA GLY A 51 -6.84 -19.06 -21.74
C GLY A 51 -8.20 -18.38 -21.59
N SER A 52 -8.92 -18.49 -20.47
CA SER A 52 -10.24 -17.87 -20.28
C SER A 52 -10.28 -16.69 -19.31
N ALA A 53 -9.27 -16.53 -18.48
CA ALA A 53 -9.17 -15.44 -17.49
C ALA A 53 -8.15 -14.33 -17.88
N GLY A 54 -7.54 -14.43 -19.06
CA GLY A 54 -6.35 -13.66 -19.42
C GLY A 54 -6.48 -12.14 -19.29
N GLY A 55 -7.56 -11.55 -19.78
CA GLY A 55 -7.76 -10.09 -19.74
C GLY A 55 -8.00 -9.55 -18.34
N ALA A 56 -8.88 -10.16 -17.58
CA ALA A 56 -9.18 -9.78 -16.20
C ALA A 56 -7.96 -9.97 -15.29
N THR A 57 -7.16 -11.03 -15.50
CA THR A 57 -5.92 -11.29 -14.78
C THR A 57 -4.86 -10.23 -15.08
N LEU A 58 -4.69 -9.81 -16.33
CA LEU A 58 -3.72 -8.77 -16.70
C LEU A 58 -4.08 -7.41 -16.09
N ILE A 59 -5.36 -7.03 -16.11
CA ILE A 59 -5.86 -5.81 -15.46
C ILE A 59 -5.60 -5.89 -13.95
N GLY A 60 -5.90 -7.01 -13.31
CA GLY A 60 -5.65 -7.22 -11.89
C GLY A 60 -4.17 -7.12 -11.52
N ILE A 61 -3.28 -7.67 -12.35
CA ILE A 61 -1.83 -7.55 -12.19
C ILE A 61 -1.40 -6.09 -12.31
N ALA A 62 -1.86 -5.39 -13.36
CA ALA A 62 -1.52 -3.97 -13.59
C ALA A 62 -1.99 -3.09 -12.41
N LEU A 63 -3.21 -3.26 -11.94
CA LEU A 63 -3.75 -2.54 -10.79
C LEU A 63 -2.95 -2.83 -9.50
N THR A 64 -2.56 -4.08 -9.29
CA THR A 64 -1.74 -4.45 -8.11
C THR A 64 -0.34 -3.84 -8.18
N LEU A 65 0.28 -3.78 -9.36
CA LEU A 65 1.56 -3.11 -9.55
C LEU A 65 1.44 -1.59 -9.35
N CYS A 66 0.37 -0.96 -9.85
CA CYS A 66 0.08 0.45 -9.59
C CYS A 66 -0.12 0.71 -8.07
N ALA A 67 -0.81 -0.16 -7.37
CA ALA A 67 -0.98 -0.07 -5.92
C ALA A 67 0.37 -0.19 -5.18
N ALA A 68 1.23 -1.14 -5.57
CA ALA A 68 2.56 -1.30 -5.01
C ALA A 68 3.46 -0.08 -5.27
N ALA A 69 3.39 0.51 -6.47
CA ALA A 69 4.10 1.74 -6.80
C ALA A 69 3.60 2.92 -5.97
N SER A 70 2.28 3.09 -5.84
CA SER A 70 1.65 4.14 -5.02
C SER A 70 2.05 4.02 -3.55
N TRP A 71 2.09 2.81 -3.01
CA TRP A 71 2.59 2.56 -1.66
C TRP A 71 4.05 3.01 -1.50
N SER A 72 4.89 2.71 -2.48
CA SER A 72 6.30 3.11 -2.47
C SER A 72 6.46 4.62 -2.54
N VAL A 73 5.65 5.31 -3.35
CA VAL A 73 5.61 6.79 -3.39
C VAL A 73 5.23 7.35 -2.02
N SER A 74 4.23 6.78 -1.34
CA SER A 74 3.83 7.18 0.01
C SER A 74 5.01 7.11 1.00
N ASN A 75 5.78 6.01 0.97
CA ASN A 75 6.97 5.87 1.80
C ASN A 75 8.03 6.95 1.51
N ILE A 76 8.25 7.30 0.24
CA ILE A 76 9.19 8.36 -0.14
C ILE A 76 8.70 9.73 0.29
N VAL A 77 7.39 10.02 0.12
CA VAL A 77 6.78 11.27 0.57
C VAL A 77 6.92 11.46 2.08
N ALA A 78 6.65 10.40 2.87
CA ALA A 78 6.84 10.42 4.31
C ALA A 78 8.30 10.76 4.69
N ARG A 79 9.28 10.22 3.97
CA ARG A 79 10.70 10.53 4.18
C ARG A 79 11.08 11.94 3.76
N LEU A 80 10.54 12.43 2.66
CA LEU A 80 10.76 13.82 2.23
C LEU A 80 10.16 14.81 3.23
N ALA A 81 8.95 14.53 3.73
CA ALA A 81 8.33 15.32 4.79
C ALA A 81 9.19 15.37 6.06
N GLN A 82 9.77 14.22 6.45
CA GLN A 82 10.67 14.14 7.58
C GLN A 82 11.98 14.94 7.38
N ARG A 83 12.53 14.94 6.15
CA ARG A 83 13.71 15.76 5.83
C ARG A 83 13.38 17.25 5.83
N ALA A 84 12.19 17.63 5.36
CA ALA A 84 11.75 19.03 5.32
C ALA A 84 11.38 19.57 6.70
N ALA A 85 10.85 18.72 7.59
CA ALA A 85 10.43 19.10 8.94
C ALA A 85 10.88 18.04 9.98
N PRO A 86 12.15 18.05 10.40
CA PRO A 86 12.71 17.00 11.28
C PRO A 86 12.03 16.83 12.64
N GLY A 87 11.23 17.81 13.07
CA GLY A 87 10.49 17.79 14.33
C GLY A 87 9.01 17.46 14.22
N TYR A 88 8.49 17.06 13.05
CA TYR A 88 7.08 16.76 12.92
C TYR A 88 6.70 15.45 13.63
N ASP A 89 5.48 15.41 14.17
CA ASP A 89 4.94 14.19 14.77
C ASP A 89 4.48 13.21 13.67
N PRO A 90 5.11 12.02 13.58
CA PRO A 90 4.73 11.01 12.59
C PRO A 90 3.27 10.57 12.69
N LEU A 91 2.69 10.53 13.89
CA LEU A 91 1.30 10.16 14.09
C LEU A 91 0.36 11.23 13.54
N ALA A 92 0.67 12.51 13.81
CA ALA A 92 -0.08 13.62 13.24
C ALA A 92 -0.05 13.59 11.70
N PHE A 93 1.10 13.27 11.09
CA PHE A 93 1.20 13.12 9.64
C PHE A 93 0.27 12.04 9.09
N VAL A 94 0.21 10.88 9.74
CA VAL A 94 -0.71 9.78 9.34
C VAL A 94 -2.16 10.25 9.44
N VAL A 95 -2.56 10.87 10.57
CA VAL A 95 -3.93 11.34 10.80
C VAL A 95 -4.33 12.40 9.77
N TRP A 96 -3.47 13.38 9.50
CA TRP A 96 -3.76 14.44 8.54
C TRP A 96 -3.72 13.98 7.07
N SER A 97 -3.09 12.85 6.77
CA SER A 97 -3.14 12.27 5.43
C SER A 97 -4.41 11.45 5.15
N CYS A 98 -5.15 11.01 6.18
CA CYS A 98 -6.36 10.20 6.04
C CYS A 98 -7.52 10.85 5.26
N PRO A 99 -7.80 12.18 5.32
CA PRO A 99 -8.89 12.78 4.57
C PRO A 99 -8.80 12.60 3.05
N ALA A 100 -7.60 12.64 2.49
CA ALA A 100 -7.41 12.51 1.04
C ALA A 100 -7.89 11.15 0.46
N PRO A 101 -7.50 9.99 1.02
CA PRO A 101 -8.05 8.70 0.61
C PRO A 101 -9.57 8.58 0.84
N ILE A 102 -10.10 9.15 1.93
CA ILE A 102 -11.54 9.11 2.20
C ILE A 102 -12.30 9.80 1.07
N LEU A 103 -11.89 11.00 0.66
CA LEU A 103 -12.52 11.71 -0.45
C LEU A 103 -12.43 10.92 -1.75
N ALA A 104 -11.28 10.31 -2.04
CA ALA A 104 -11.09 9.49 -3.23
C ALA A 104 -12.00 8.24 -3.21
N PHE A 105 -12.13 7.56 -2.07
CA PHE A 105 -13.01 6.40 -1.94
C PHE A 105 -14.49 6.78 -2.01
N VAL A 106 -14.91 7.89 -1.40
CA VAL A 106 -16.29 8.39 -1.53
C VAL A 106 -16.61 8.71 -2.98
N ALA A 107 -15.73 9.39 -3.71
CA ALA A 107 -15.90 9.66 -5.13
C ALA A 107 -15.96 8.36 -5.96
N LEU A 108 -15.11 7.38 -5.65
CA LEU A 108 -15.10 6.09 -6.32
C LEU A 108 -16.43 5.35 -6.10
N VAL A 109 -16.90 5.24 -4.87
CA VAL A 109 -18.19 4.60 -4.54
C VAL A 109 -19.33 5.31 -5.24
N ALA A 110 -19.36 6.66 -5.21
CA ALA A 110 -20.41 7.44 -5.85
C ALA A 110 -20.48 7.23 -7.39
N THR A 111 -19.34 6.90 -8.01
CA THR A 111 -19.28 6.72 -9.47
C THR A 111 -19.41 5.27 -9.93
N THR A 112 -19.05 4.30 -9.08
CA THR A 112 -18.99 2.88 -9.47
C THR A 112 -20.11 2.03 -8.87
N GLU A 113 -20.68 2.44 -7.73
CA GLU A 113 -21.75 1.71 -7.06
C GLU A 113 -23.12 2.17 -7.58
N PRO A 114 -23.92 1.30 -8.24
CA PRO A 114 -25.21 1.70 -8.80
C PRO A 114 -26.21 2.22 -7.76
N ASP A 115 -26.07 1.79 -6.51
CA ASP A 115 -26.96 2.13 -5.40
C ASP A 115 -26.19 2.88 -4.29
N ALA A 116 -25.27 3.76 -4.67
CA ALA A 116 -24.47 4.53 -3.74
C ALA A 116 -25.31 5.38 -2.78
N GLY A 117 -26.51 5.82 -3.23
CA GLY A 117 -27.44 6.63 -2.44
C GLY A 117 -27.91 5.95 -1.17
N ARG A 118 -27.95 4.61 -1.11
CA ARG A 118 -28.32 3.87 0.11
C ARG A 118 -27.44 4.20 1.33
N TRP A 119 -26.17 4.52 1.09
CA TRP A 119 -25.22 4.84 2.15
C TRP A 119 -25.46 6.20 2.82
N LEU A 120 -26.38 7.01 2.27
CA LEU A 120 -26.85 8.25 2.90
C LEU A 120 -27.94 7.98 3.96
N HIS A 121 -28.50 6.77 4.01
CA HIS A 121 -29.56 6.39 4.93
C HIS A 121 -29.00 5.59 6.13
N ALA A 122 -29.43 5.93 7.33
CA ALA A 122 -28.98 5.28 8.56
C ALA A 122 -29.30 3.78 8.61
N ASP A 123 -30.40 3.37 7.98
CA ASP A 123 -30.82 1.97 7.93
C ASP A 123 -29.81 1.05 7.23
N ALA A 124 -29.14 1.57 6.18
CA ALA A 124 -28.09 0.81 5.50
C ALA A 124 -26.89 0.50 6.41
N TRP A 125 -26.53 1.44 7.28
CA TRP A 125 -25.47 1.24 8.26
C TRP A 125 -25.91 0.33 9.42
N ALA A 126 -27.16 0.47 9.87
CA ALA A 126 -27.71 -0.38 10.92
C ALA A 126 -27.87 -1.84 10.48
N ALA A 127 -28.05 -2.10 9.19
CA ALA A 127 -28.15 -3.43 8.62
C ALA A 127 -26.79 -4.17 8.53
N LEU A 128 -25.67 -3.47 8.76
CA LEU A 128 -24.35 -4.10 8.73
C LEU A 128 -24.15 -5.03 9.92
N PRO A 129 -23.60 -6.25 9.69
CA PRO A 129 -23.34 -7.19 10.77
C PRO A 129 -22.27 -6.66 11.72
N ALA A 130 -22.34 -7.03 13.01
CA ALA A 130 -21.37 -6.63 14.04
C ALA A 130 -19.92 -6.94 13.66
N VAL A 131 -19.69 -8.02 12.89
CA VAL A 131 -18.36 -8.40 12.37
C VAL A 131 -17.80 -7.31 11.43
N ALA A 132 -18.64 -6.67 10.62
CA ALA A 132 -18.20 -5.58 9.74
C ALA A 132 -17.71 -4.38 10.58
N TRP A 133 -18.47 -4.00 11.60
CA TRP A 133 -18.07 -2.93 12.52
C TRP A 133 -16.80 -3.26 13.30
N GLY A 134 -16.68 -4.51 13.79
CA GLY A 134 -15.47 -5.01 14.45
C GLY A 134 -14.25 -4.97 13.53
N SER A 135 -14.42 -5.35 12.26
CA SER A 135 -13.35 -5.31 11.25
C SER A 135 -12.91 -3.88 10.96
N VAL A 136 -13.85 -2.95 10.79
CA VAL A 136 -13.53 -1.54 10.57
C VAL A 136 -12.82 -0.94 11.80
N ALA A 137 -13.29 -1.22 13.00
CA ALA A 137 -12.65 -0.78 14.23
C ALA A 137 -11.22 -1.33 14.35
N TYR A 138 -11.03 -2.63 14.10
CA TYR A 138 -9.70 -3.25 14.10
C TYR A 138 -8.77 -2.60 13.08
N LEU A 139 -9.21 -2.44 11.83
CA LEU A 139 -8.42 -1.82 10.78
C LEU A 139 -8.09 -0.35 11.07
N GLY A 140 -9.05 0.42 11.58
CA GLY A 140 -8.84 1.82 11.91
C GLY A 140 -7.89 2.02 13.10
N TRP A 141 -8.14 1.33 14.21
CA TRP A 141 -7.38 1.55 15.44
C TRP A 141 -6.08 0.75 15.50
N MET A 142 -6.16 -0.57 15.29
CA MET A 142 -5.00 -1.44 15.46
C MET A 142 -4.08 -1.41 14.24
N ALA A 143 -4.60 -1.61 13.04
CA ALA A 143 -3.76 -1.67 11.86
C ALA A 143 -3.30 -0.27 11.41
N THR A 144 -4.18 0.75 11.43
CA THR A 144 -3.81 2.08 10.94
C THR A 144 -3.12 2.90 12.02
N ILE A 145 -3.79 3.21 13.14
CA ILE A 145 -3.21 4.14 14.12
C ILE A 145 -1.98 3.51 14.79
N LEU A 146 -2.13 2.31 15.33
CA LEU A 146 -1.05 1.67 16.06
C LEU A 146 0.01 1.09 15.12
N GLY A 147 -0.37 0.35 14.09
CA GLY A 147 0.54 -0.27 13.13
C GLY A 147 1.31 0.79 12.32
N TYR A 148 0.61 1.71 11.70
CA TYR A 148 1.23 2.79 10.92
C TYR A 148 1.99 3.79 11.77
N GLY A 149 1.49 4.11 12.98
CA GLY A 149 2.18 4.94 13.92
C GLY A 149 3.54 4.36 14.34
N LEU A 150 3.59 3.06 14.64
CA LEU A 150 4.84 2.35 14.93
C LEU A 150 5.76 2.28 13.70
N TRP A 151 5.21 1.96 12.53
CA TRP A 151 5.94 1.93 11.27
C TRP A 151 6.60 3.26 10.95
N THR A 152 5.85 4.34 11.01
CA THR A 152 6.34 5.69 10.76
C THR A 152 7.42 6.07 11.78
N ARG A 153 7.22 5.71 13.05
CA ARG A 153 8.22 5.94 14.12
C ARG A 153 9.50 5.13 13.89
N LEU A 154 9.41 3.92 13.35
CA LEU A 154 10.59 3.13 12.96
C LEU A 154 11.33 3.78 11.78
N LEU A 155 10.60 4.28 10.79
CA LEU A 155 11.18 5.00 9.65
C LEU A 155 11.87 6.31 10.06
N THR A 156 11.46 6.95 11.17
CA THR A 156 12.16 8.13 11.69
C THR A 156 13.50 7.79 12.35
N ARG A 157 13.63 6.58 12.89
CA ARG A 157 14.82 6.15 13.65
C ARG A 157 15.80 5.31 12.83
N HIS A 158 15.33 4.67 11.77
CA HIS A 158 16.13 3.74 10.96
C HIS A 158 15.99 4.03 9.47
N PRO A 159 17.05 3.81 8.67
CA PRO A 159 16.95 3.94 7.20
C PRO A 159 15.94 2.95 6.64
N ALA A 160 15.16 3.37 5.63
CA ALA A 160 14.06 2.59 5.06
C ALA A 160 14.50 1.23 4.52
N ASN A 161 15.73 1.13 4.02
CA ASN A 161 16.31 -0.12 3.53
C ASN A 161 16.52 -1.18 4.62
N ARG A 162 16.48 -0.81 5.91
CA ARG A 162 16.52 -1.74 7.04
C ARG A 162 15.12 -2.10 7.55
N VAL A 163 14.15 -1.21 7.35
CA VAL A 163 12.78 -1.38 7.88
C VAL A 163 11.88 -2.03 6.84
N ALA A 164 12.02 -1.69 5.56
CA ALA A 164 11.15 -2.16 4.48
C ALA A 164 11.11 -3.70 4.25
N PRO A 165 12.14 -4.50 4.58
CA PRO A 165 12.06 -5.96 4.44
C PRO A 165 11.16 -6.67 5.47
N PHE A 166 10.74 -6.01 6.55
CA PHE A 166 9.87 -6.53 7.60
C PHE A 166 8.45 -6.02 7.47
#